data_677dccdc3e9804ee0367405e599e6c67
#
_entry.id   677dccdc3e9804ee0367405e599e6c67
#
_cell.length_a   1.000
_cell.length_b   1.000
_cell.length_c   1.000
_cell.angle_alpha   90.00
_cell.angle_beta   90.00
_cell.angle_gamma   90.00
#
_symmetry.space_group_name_H-M   'P 1'
#
loop_
_entity.id
_entity.type
_entity.pdbx_description
1 polymer ?
#
loop_
_entity_poly.entity_id
_entity_poly.type
_entity_poly.pdbx_seq_one_letter_code
_entity_poly.pdbx_strand_id
1 'polypeptide(L)'
;MHQPYYRNLLNDECRFPWVRLHGIKDYLDMVEVLADYPQVQQTFNLVPSLVEQIEDYVRGNTKDLFFSLSAKPAAELTPQDKQFILEHFFMIDVEKVISTHPRYYELYRKKRDNGNFTIQDYLDLQVWFNLAWTDPLFRESFAQLRALVFKGRFFSEEDKQICLDAQADILKQIIPSYKKFRESGQIEITVSPYYHPILPLLYNTKIAKEANLKTALPKAIFSYPEDAKAQAVKAVEFFKQIFGASPSGMWPSEESVSEHILPFIIQSGINWIVTDEVILFKTLKKKKRDTAVLYKPYSLKRKDGTLNIVFRDRNLSDLIGFVYHKWPADHAVADFLKHLENIATTFKGKNPLVVVALDGENAWEYYRNDGRDFLKLLYQKISQDKNITAVTVSDYLKAFPPKENLRRIVPGSWIYGDFNKWIGSPYKNLAWEYLTNARQEWEGRKSQVSGSQLSLAWKQMYICEGSDWFWWYGENHEHFDELFRMHLSNFYTIIGKEIPEYLNRPLRP
;
A
#
# COMPACT_ATOMS: atom_id res chain seq x y z
N MET A 1 2.75 2.80 -1.30
CA MET A 1 1.38 3.04 -0.78
C MET A 1 0.40 2.23 -1.61
N HIS A 2 -0.30 1.29 -0.99
CA HIS A 2 -1.33 0.51 -1.64
C HIS A 2 -2.42 0.10 -0.63
N GLN A 3 -3.59 -0.21 -1.15
CA GLN A 3 -4.67 -0.82 -0.38
C GLN A 3 -5.36 -1.88 -1.26
N PRO A 4 -5.89 -2.94 -0.65
CA PRO A 4 -6.81 -3.83 -1.34
C PRO A 4 -7.96 -3.08 -1.98
N TYR A 5 -8.59 -3.66 -2.99
CA TYR A 5 -9.75 -3.03 -3.59
C TYR A 5 -11.00 -3.34 -2.77
N TYR A 6 -11.48 -2.36 -2.01
CA TYR A 6 -12.58 -2.56 -1.03
C TYR A 6 -13.97 -2.35 -1.61
N ARG A 7 -14.09 -1.63 -2.75
CA ARG A 7 -15.38 -1.26 -3.33
C ARG A 7 -16.03 -2.42 -4.05
N ASN A 8 -17.30 -2.69 -3.73
CA ASN A 8 -18.14 -3.61 -4.48
C ASN A 8 -18.62 -2.92 -5.78
N LEU A 9 -18.23 -3.45 -6.95
CA LEU A 9 -18.56 -2.85 -8.25
C LEU A 9 -20.04 -2.94 -8.63
N LEU A 10 -20.86 -3.72 -7.92
CA LEU A 10 -22.27 -3.90 -8.23
C LEU A 10 -23.20 -2.91 -7.50
N ASN A 11 -22.77 -2.37 -6.34
CA ASN A 11 -23.60 -1.50 -5.52
C ASN A 11 -22.87 -0.29 -4.92
N ASP A 12 -21.57 -0.11 -5.27
CA ASP A 12 -20.70 0.98 -4.80
C ASP A 12 -20.42 1.00 -3.29
N GLU A 13 -20.79 -0.05 -2.57
CA GLU A 13 -20.49 -0.17 -1.16
C GLU A 13 -19.02 -0.45 -0.90
N CYS A 14 -18.48 0.22 0.09
CA CYS A 14 -17.14 -0.02 0.62
C CYS A 14 -17.26 -0.49 2.07
N ARG A 15 -16.87 -1.72 2.32
CA ARG A 15 -17.07 -2.38 3.61
C ARG A 15 -16.09 -1.91 4.66
N PHE A 16 -14.88 -1.51 4.25
CA PHE A 16 -13.79 -1.08 5.10
C PHE A 16 -13.35 0.34 4.78
N PRO A 17 -13.01 1.14 5.78
CA PRO A 17 -12.73 2.57 5.62
C PRO A 17 -11.27 2.87 5.27
N TRP A 18 -10.42 1.85 5.06
CA TRP A 18 -8.97 2.00 5.10
C TRP A 18 -8.43 3.01 4.10
N VAL A 19 -8.95 3.03 2.86
CA VAL A 19 -8.53 4.05 1.88
C VAL A 19 -8.78 5.46 2.39
N ARG A 20 -9.94 5.72 2.98
CA ARG A 20 -10.28 7.04 3.56
C ARG A 20 -9.44 7.34 4.78
N LEU A 21 -9.33 6.39 5.73
CA LEU A 21 -8.62 6.62 6.98
C LEU A 21 -7.13 6.83 6.75
N HIS A 22 -6.47 5.99 5.94
CA HIS A 22 -5.08 6.22 5.55
C HIS A 22 -4.94 7.46 4.65
N GLY A 23 -5.95 7.79 3.85
CA GLY A 23 -5.96 9.01 3.04
C GLY A 23 -5.86 10.30 3.86
N ILE A 24 -6.49 10.34 5.03
CA ILE A 24 -6.44 11.50 5.93
C ILE A 24 -5.30 11.43 6.97
N LYS A 25 -4.53 10.35 6.95
CA LYS A 25 -3.48 10.08 7.93
C LYS A 25 -2.10 9.95 7.30
N ASP A 26 -1.92 9.02 6.32
CA ASP A 26 -0.61 8.52 5.91
C ASP A 26 -0.22 8.83 4.46
N TYR A 27 -1.08 9.50 3.67
CA TYR A 27 -0.75 9.75 2.25
C TYR A 27 -0.37 11.19 1.98
N LEU A 28 -1.17 12.14 2.43
CA LEU A 28 -0.89 13.57 2.17
C LEU A 28 0.24 14.10 3.05
N ASP A 29 0.29 13.73 4.32
CA ASP A 29 1.32 14.13 5.28
C ASP A 29 2.73 13.77 4.81
N MET A 30 2.90 12.56 4.23
CA MET A 30 4.19 12.06 3.74
C MET A 30 4.83 12.98 2.68
N VAL A 31 4.03 13.62 1.85
CA VAL A 31 4.55 14.56 0.85
C VAL A 31 4.58 16.00 1.38
N GLU A 32 3.63 16.39 2.22
CA GLU A 32 3.58 17.74 2.78
C GLU A 32 4.72 18.01 3.78
N VAL A 33 5.18 17.00 4.52
CA VAL A 33 6.32 17.17 5.43
C VAL A 33 7.61 17.52 4.69
N LEU A 34 7.73 17.19 3.40
CA LEU A 34 8.89 17.56 2.58
C LEU A 34 8.94 19.05 2.22
N ALA A 35 7.84 19.78 2.34
CA ALA A 35 7.78 21.21 2.00
C ALA A 35 8.82 22.02 2.78
N ASP A 36 9.09 21.64 4.03
CA ASP A 36 10.07 22.31 4.90
C ASP A 36 11.54 21.94 4.55
N TYR A 37 11.75 20.95 3.67
CA TYR A 37 13.07 20.37 3.35
C TYR A 37 13.30 20.20 1.84
N PRO A 38 13.38 21.30 1.07
CA PRO A 38 13.45 21.23 -0.41
C PRO A 38 14.70 20.54 -0.95
N GLN A 39 15.73 20.33 -0.13
CA GLN A 39 16.95 19.60 -0.48
C GLN A 39 16.78 18.08 -0.37
N VAL A 40 15.72 17.61 0.29
CA VAL A 40 15.44 16.20 0.45
C VAL A 40 14.54 15.74 -0.69
N GLN A 41 15.08 14.89 -1.56
CA GLN A 41 14.30 14.27 -2.62
C GLN A 41 13.89 12.87 -2.22
N GLN A 42 12.70 12.43 -2.66
CA GLN A 42 12.17 11.10 -2.37
C GLN A 42 11.48 10.46 -3.57
N THR A 43 11.45 9.13 -3.57
CA THR A 43 10.66 8.34 -4.53
C THR A 43 9.46 7.74 -3.81
N PHE A 44 8.25 8.04 -4.28
CA PHE A 44 7.00 7.47 -3.79
C PHE A 44 6.44 6.46 -4.78
N ASN A 45 5.88 5.37 -4.28
CA ASN A 45 5.11 4.45 -5.11
C ASN A 45 3.62 4.63 -4.82
N LEU A 46 2.84 4.90 -5.87
CA LEU A 46 1.40 5.00 -5.80
C LEU A 46 0.76 3.93 -6.68
N VAL A 47 0.11 2.96 -6.04
CA VAL A 47 -0.56 1.88 -6.76
C VAL A 47 -1.82 2.41 -7.44
N PRO A 48 -2.06 2.13 -8.73
CA PRO A 48 -3.21 2.63 -9.46
C PRO A 48 -4.56 2.35 -8.80
N SER A 49 -4.77 1.16 -8.25
CA SER A 49 -6.00 0.79 -7.54
C SER A 49 -6.24 1.63 -6.28
N LEU A 50 -5.19 2.09 -5.61
CA LEU A 50 -5.31 3.03 -4.50
C LEU A 50 -5.74 4.41 -5.00
N VAL A 51 -5.06 4.93 -6.03
CA VAL A 51 -5.38 6.24 -6.63
C VAL A 51 -6.81 6.26 -7.16
N GLU A 52 -7.25 5.19 -7.82
CA GLU A 52 -8.63 5.02 -8.28
C GLU A 52 -9.63 5.13 -7.12
N GLN A 53 -9.39 4.43 -6.02
CA GLN A 53 -10.27 4.46 -4.85
C GLN A 53 -10.27 5.83 -4.14
N ILE A 54 -9.13 6.52 -4.06
CA ILE A 54 -9.07 7.90 -3.54
C ILE A 54 -9.93 8.83 -4.41
N GLU A 55 -9.81 8.75 -5.75
CA GLU A 55 -10.63 9.52 -6.67
C GLU A 55 -12.13 9.21 -6.53
N ASP A 56 -12.49 7.94 -6.27
CA ASP A 56 -13.87 7.55 -6.03
C ASP A 56 -14.44 8.19 -4.74
N TYR A 57 -13.65 8.27 -3.65
CA TYR A 57 -14.04 9.03 -2.46
C TYR A 57 -14.20 10.53 -2.75
N VAL A 58 -13.27 11.13 -3.47
CA VAL A 58 -13.31 12.56 -3.82
C VAL A 58 -14.55 12.90 -4.67
N ARG A 59 -14.97 11.98 -5.54
CA ARG A 59 -16.17 12.16 -6.40
C ARG A 59 -17.47 11.77 -5.70
N GLY A 60 -17.43 11.21 -4.50
CA GLY A 60 -18.62 10.72 -3.80
C GLY A 60 -19.20 9.43 -4.38
N ASN A 61 -18.41 8.66 -5.12
CA ASN A 61 -18.84 7.40 -5.74
C ASN A 61 -18.78 6.20 -4.79
N THR A 62 -18.27 6.37 -3.57
CA THR A 62 -18.08 5.29 -2.60
C THR A 62 -19.02 5.45 -1.41
N LYS A 63 -19.72 4.39 -1.05
CA LYS A 63 -20.59 4.30 0.14
C LYS A 63 -19.80 3.59 1.26
N ASP A 64 -19.02 4.35 2.00
CA ASP A 64 -18.25 3.86 3.16
C ASP A 64 -19.18 3.74 4.38
N LEU A 65 -19.33 2.53 4.91
CA LEU A 65 -20.16 2.25 6.09
C LEU A 65 -19.69 3.05 7.32
N PHE A 66 -18.38 3.12 7.55
CA PHE A 66 -17.84 3.88 8.68
C PHE A 66 -18.09 5.38 8.54
N PHE A 67 -17.96 5.92 7.33
CA PHE A 67 -18.32 7.31 7.06
C PHE A 67 -19.82 7.54 7.25
N SER A 68 -20.67 6.65 6.72
CA SER A 68 -22.12 6.75 6.86
C SER A 68 -22.56 6.76 8.32
N LEU A 69 -21.96 5.89 9.14
CA LEU A 69 -22.20 5.84 10.59
C LEU A 69 -21.58 7.02 11.34
N SER A 70 -20.46 7.55 10.87
CA SER A 70 -19.89 8.79 11.41
C SER A 70 -20.79 10.00 11.12
N ALA A 71 -21.40 10.08 9.95
CA ALA A 71 -22.25 11.20 9.54
C ALA A 71 -23.67 11.13 10.13
N LYS A 72 -24.18 9.93 10.43
CA LYS A 72 -25.53 9.74 10.96
C LYS A 72 -25.74 10.46 12.28
N PRO A 73 -26.85 11.22 12.48
CA PRO A 73 -27.12 11.88 13.75
C PRO A 73 -27.12 10.89 14.93
N ALA A 74 -26.45 11.24 16.02
CA ALA A 74 -26.27 10.33 17.16
C ALA A 74 -27.59 9.92 17.80
N ALA A 75 -28.61 10.79 17.73
CA ALA A 75 -29.98 10.52 18.20
C ALA A 75 -30.74 9.50 17.33
N GLU A 76 -30.31 9.31 16.06
CA GLU A 76 -30.96 8.44 15.07
C GLU A 76 -30.26 7.07 14.94
N LEU A 77 -29.21 6.82 15.72
CA LEU A 77 -28.51 5.55 15.71
C LEU A 77 -29.40 4.40 16.20
N THR A 78 -29.57 3.39 15.34
CA THR A 78 -30.24 2.14 15.70
C THR A 78 -29.41 1.32 16.69
N PRO A 79 -30.00 0.31 17.36
CA PRO A 79 -29.24 -0.60 18.21
C PRO A 79 -28.06 -1.27 17.46
N GLN A 80 -28.26 -1.63 16.20
CA GLN A 80 -27.23 -2.24 15.34
C GLN A 80 -26.10 -1.26 15.03
N ASP A 81 -26.44 0.00 14.69
CA ASP A 81 -25.44 1.06 14.46
C ASP A 81 -24.60 1.30 15.72
N LYS A 82 -25.23 1.35 16.89
CA LYS A 82 -24.58 1.53 18.18
C LYS A 82 -23.61 0.39 18.50
N GLN A 83 -24.06 -0.85 18.25
CA GLN A 83 -23.19 -2.01 18.41
C GLN A 83 -21.97 -1.91 17.49
N PHE A 84 -22.18 -1.66 16.20
CA PHE A 84 -21.08 -1.51 15.24
C PHE A 84 -20.10 -0.41 15.64
N ILE A 85 -20.59 0.77 16.04
CA ILE A 85 -19.75 1.88 16.50
C ILE A 85 -18.90 1.48 17.70
N LEU A 86 -19.50 0.80 18.70
CA LEU A 86 -18.76 0.36 19.87
C LEU A 86 -17.70 -0.71 19.52
N GLU A 87 -17.98 -1.58 18.57
CA GLU A 87 -17.02 -2.62 18.14
C GLU A 87 -15.84 -2.02 17.37
N HIS A 88 -16.08 -1.02 16.53
CA HIS A 88 -15.12 -0.60 15.51
C HIS A 88 -14.53 0.82 15.68
N PHE A 89 -15.20 1.75 16.39
CA PHE A 89 -14.71 3.14 16.47
C PHE A 89 -13.61 3.36 17.53
N PHE A 90 -12.97 2.28 17.96
CA PHE A 90 -11.74 2.29 18.77
C PHE A 90 -10.60 1.54 18.08
N MET A 91 -10.70 1.30 16.76
CA MET A 91 -9.67 0.61 15.97
C MET A 91 -8.51 1.56 15.65
N ILE A 92 -7.73 1.92 16.66
CA ILE A 92 -6.49 2.67 16.57
C ILE A 92 -5.66 2.37 17.81
N ASP A 93 -4.36 2.64 17.78
CA ASP A 93 -3.48 2.34 18.92
C ASP A 93 -3.94 3.02 20.22
N VAL A 94 -4.15 2.20 21.25
CA VAL A 94 -4.71 2.67 22.52
C VAL A 94 -3.69 3.52 23.30
N GLU A 95 -2.42 3.11 23.34
CA GLU A 95 -1.39 3.80 24.11
C GLU A 95 -0.94 5.09 23.43
N LYS A 96 -0.77 5.05 22.11
CA LYS A 96 -0.17 6.16 21.35
C LYS A 96 -1.18 7.20 20.91
N VAL A 97 -2.45 6.80 20.73
CA VAL A 97 -3.50 7.68 20.21
C VAL A 97 -4.64 7.86 21.21
N ILE A 98 -5.38 6.80 21.55
CA ILE A 98 -6.59 6.94 22.38
C ILE A 98 -6.25 7.57 23.74
N SER A 99 -5.19 7.09 24.40
CA SER A 99 -4.81 7.57 25.75
C SER A 99 -4.38 9.05 25.79
N THR A 100 -3.96 9.60 24.65
CA THR A 100 -3.55 11.00 24.56
C THR A 100 -4.71 11.98 24.49
N HIS A 101 -5.93 11.47 24.25
CA HIS A 101 -7.15 12.26 24.16
C HIS A 101 -8.11 11.92 25.33
N PRO A 102 -8.21 12.77 26.39
CA PRO A 102 -8.90 12.42 27.65
C PRO A 102 -10.33 11.91 27.47
N ARG A 103 -11.13 12.55 26.60
CA ARG A 103 -12.51 12.13 26.35
C ARG A 103 -12.60 10.82 25.58
N TYR A 104 -11.74 10.62 24.57
CA TYR A 104 -11.69 9.38 23.81
C TYR A 104 -11.28 8.19 24.69
N TYR A 105 -10.33 8.40 25.58
CA TYR A 105 -9.91 7.41 26.57
C TYR A 105 -11.00 7.11 27.62
N GLU A 106 -11.72 8.14 28.07
CA GLU A 106 -12.92 7.96 28.94
C GLU A 106 -13.97 7.05 28.29
N LEU A 107 -14.27 7.30 27.00
CA LEU A 107 -15.21 6.48 26.21
C LEU A 107 -14.70 5.05 26.02
N TYR A 108 -13.42 4.88 25.74
CA TYR A 108 -12.78 3.57 25.64
C TYR A 108 -12.91 2.77 26.94
N ARG A 109 -12.61 3.40 28.08
CA ARG A 109 -12.78 2.77 29.40
C ARG A 109 -14.24 2.43 29.66
N LYS A 110 -15.16 3.34 29.37
CA LYS A 110 -16.61 3.13 29.51
C LYS A 110 -17.08 1.91 28.72
N LYS A 111 -16.62 1.73 27.49
CA LYS A 111 -16.87 0.52 26.68
C LYS A 111 -16.34 -0.72 27.37
N ARG A 112 -15.07 -0.70 27.78
CA ARG A 112 -14.41 -1.85 28.42
C ARG A 112 -15.14 -2.29 29.70
N ASP A 113 -15.64 -1.35 30.47
CA ASP A 113 -16.35 -1.57 31.73
C ASP A 113 -17.87 -1.81 31.51
N ASN A 114 -18.31 -2.05 30.29
CA ASN A 114 -19.72 -2.26 29.87
C ASN A 114 -20.68 -1.17 30.32
N GLY A 115 -20.22 0.07 30.38
CA GLY A 115 -21.02 1.22 30.79
C GLY A 115 -22.07 1.65 29.75
N ASN A 116 -23.19 2.18 30.20
CA ASN A 116 -24.24 2.66 29.31
C ASN A 116 -23.85 3.95 28.60
N PHE A 117 -23.84 3.94 27.25
CA PHE A 117 -23.54 5.10 26.42
C PHE A 117 -24.81 5.97 26.24
N THR A 118 -24.65 7.28 26.49
CA THR A 118 -25.66 8.29 26.17
C THR A 118 -25.57 8.72 24.72
N ILE A 119 -26.55 9.47 24.21
CA ILE A 119 -26.50 10.07 22.86
C ILE A 119 -25.23 10.92 22.72
N GLN A 120 -24.87 11.72 23.75
CA GLN A 120 -23.66 12.54 23.73
C GLN A 120 -22.38 11.70 23.70
N ASP A 121 -22.36 10.54 24.36
CA ASP A 121 -21.20 9.64 24.28
C ASP A 121 -20.97 9.11 22.86
N TYR A 122 -22.05 8.74 22.15
CA TYR A 122 -21.97 8.31 20.75
C TYR A 122 -21.53 9.45 19.85
N LEU A 123 -22.05 10.67 20.03
CA LEU A 123 -21.66 11.83 19.26
C LEU A 123 -20.17 12.17 19.47
N ASP A 124 -19.73 12.20 20.73
CA ASP A 124 -18.31 12.41 21.05
C ASP A 124 -17.43 11.31 20.46
N LEU A 125 -17.90 10.06 20.47
CA LEU A 125 -17.16 8.93 19.88
C LEU A 125 -17.06 9.03 18.36
N GLN A 126 -18.14 9.40 17.66
CA GLN A 126 -18.14 9.65 16.22
C GLN A 126 -17.12 10.72 15.83
N VAL A 127 -17.05 11.82 16.59
CA VAL A 127 -16.08 12.89 16.32
C VAL A 127 -14.66 12.45 16.65
N TRP A 128 -14.43 11.83 17.83
CA TRP A 128 -13.10 11.42 18.24
C TRP A 128 -12.51 10.33 17.35
N PHE A 129 -13.29 9.37 16.88
CA PHE A 129 -12.82 8.38 15.93
C PHE A 129 -12.24 9.05 14.68
N ASN A 130 -12.95 10.00 14.10
CA ASN A 130 -12.50 10.71 12.90
C ASN A 130 -11.34 11.66 13.19
N LEU A 131 -11.34 12.40 14.30
CA LEU A 131 -10.20 13.24 14.68
C LEU A 131 -8.93 12.44 14.97
N ALA A 132 -9.04 11.29 15.62
CA ALA A 132 -7.92 10.45 15.96
C ALA A 132 -7.23 9.85 14.73
N TRP A 133 -8.00 9.52 13.69
CA TRP A 133 -7.49 9.06 12.41
C TRP A 133 -6.96 10.19 11.50
N THR A 134 -7.23 11.44 11.82
CA THR A 134 -6.66 12.56 11.07
C THR A 134 -5.24 12.82 11.55
N ASP A 135 -4.29 12.92 10.62
CA ASP A 135 -2.87 13.15 10.94
C ASP A 135 -2.65 14.39 11.84
N PRO A 136 -1.71 14.33 12.79
CA PRO A 136 -1.38 15.47 13.65
C PRO A 136 -1.05 16.76 12.89
N LEU A 137 -0.40 16.68 11.72
CA LEU A 137 -0.10 17.83 10.88
C LEU A 137 -1.39 18.59 10.50
N PHE A 138 -2.44 17.85 10.10
CA PHE A 138 -3.71 18.46 9.67
C PHE A 138 -4.55 18.91 10.86
N ARG A 139 -4.51 18.16 11.98
CA ARG A 139 -5.16 18.61 13.23
C ARG A 139 -4.60 19.94 13.75
N GLU A 140 -3.32 20.23 13.47
CA GLU A 140 -2.67 21.48 13.84
C GLU A 140 -2.83 22.59 12.79
N SER A 141 -2.75 22.26 11.50
CA SER A 141 -2.77 23.26 10.41
C SER A 141 -4.18 23.73 10.05
N PHE A 142 -5.17 22.85 10.09
CA PHE A 142 -6.57 23.22 9.86
C PHE A 142 -7.17 23.86 11.11
N ALA A 143 -7.49 25.16 11.07
CA ALA A 143 -8.00 25.90 12.22
C ALA A 143 -9.25 25.28 12.85
N GLN A 144 -10.17 24.75 12.03
CA GLN A 144 -11.39 24.08 12.48
C GLN A 144 -11.07 22.77 13.21
N LEU A 145 -10.15 21.94 12.72
CA LEU A 145 -9.77 20.70 13.40
C LEU A 145 -9.05 20.98 14.73
N ARG A 146 -8.17 21.99 14.74
CA ARG A 146 -7.52 22.41 15.98
C ARG A 146 -8.52 22.90 17.04
N ALA A 147 -9.58 23.63 16.62
CA ALA A 147 -10.64 24.06 17.53
C ALA A 147 -11.42 22.87 18.10
N LEU A 148 -11.72 21.83 17.30
CA LEU A 148 -12.37 20.62 17.76
C LEU A 148 -11.50 19.83 18.76
N VAL A 149 -10.21 19.67 18.47
CA VAL A 149 -9.26 19.03 19.40
C VAL A 149 -9.21 19.80 20.74
N PHE A 150 -9.19 21.13 20.70
CA PHE A 150 -9.20 21.97 21.90
C PHE A 150 -10.53 21.86 22.67
N LYS A 151 -11.67 21.85 21.97
CA LYS A 151 -13.01 21.62 22.58
C LYS A 151 -13.07 20.30 23.32
N GLY A 152 -12.60 19.23 22.72
CA GLY A 152 -12.30 17.94 23.31
C GLY A 152 -13.50 17.10 23.75
N ARG A 153 -14.68 17.65 23.98
CA ARG A 153 -15.88 16.95 24.44
C ARG A 153 -17.16 17.79 24.22
N PHE A 154 -18.33 17.18 24.40
CA PHE A 154 -19.63 17.82 24.21
C PHE A 154 -19.78 18.40 22.80
N PHE A 155 -19.38 17.62 21.83
CA PHE A 155 -19.50 17.98 20.42
C PHE A 155 -20.98 18.12 20.03
N SER A 156 -21.24 19.00 19.06
CA SER A 156 -22.51 19.12 18.38
C SER A 156 -22.52 18.36 17.05
N GLU A 157 -23.67 18.17 16.44
CA GLU A 157 -23.77 17.61 15.08
C GLU A 157 -23.04 18.50 14.04
N GLU A 158 -23.02 19.82 14.28
CA GLU A 158 -22.24 20.77 13.46
C GLU A 158 -20.72 20.55 13.59
N ASP A 159 -20.22 20.36 14.81
CA ASP A 159 -18.80 20.01 15.04
C ASP A 159 -18.42 18.74 14.28
N LYS A 160 -19.29 17.74 14.29
CA LYS A 160 -19.12 16.49 13.57
C LYS A 160 -19.04 16.73 12.06
N GLN A 161 -19.95 17.54 11.51
CA GLN A 161 -19.94 17.88 10.09
C GLN A 161 -18.66 18.63 9.70
N ILE A 162 -18.22 19.59 10.50
CA ILE A 162 -16.94 20.31 10.30
C ILE A 162 -15.75 19.34 10.23
N CYS A 163 -15.73 18.33 11.10
CA CYS A 163 -14.68 17.31 11.08
C CYS A 163 -14.70 16.50 9.78
N LEU A 164 -15.86 16.04 9.33
CA LEU A 164 -16.01 15.24 8.12
C LEU A 164 -15.72 16.04 6.85
N ASP A 165 -16.13 17.31 6.80
CA ASP A 165 -15.83 18.21 5.68
C ASP A 165 -14.31 18.47 5.56
N ALA A 166 -13.63 18.68 6.68
CA ALA A 166 -12.17 18.82 6.70
C ALA A 166 -11.45 17.55 6.19
N GLN A 167 -11.94 16.36 6.53
CA GLN A 167 -11.41 15.10 5.99
C GLN A 167 -11.61 15.00 4.48
N ALA A 168 -12.78 15.39 3.97
CA ALA A 168 -13.02 15.43 2.53
C ALA A 168 -12.06 16.39 1.81
N ASP A 169 -11.74 17.53 2.42
CA ASP A 169 -10.79 18.49 1.87
C ASP A 169 -9.33 17.98 1.91
N ILE A 170 -8.95 17.18 2.91
CA ILE A 170 -7.66 16.50 2.93
C ILE A 170 -7.57 15.49 1.78
N LEU A 171 -8.58 14.64 1.60
CA LEU A 171 -8.61 13.66 0.50
C LEU A 171 -8.47 14.31 -0.87
N LYS A 172 -9.16 15.44 -1.11
CA LYS A 172 -9.07 16.22 -2.37
C LYS A 172 -7.67 16.74 -2.65
N GLN A 173 -6.83 16.95 -1.63
CA GLN A 173 -5.49 17.50 -1.79
C GLN A 173 -4.43 16.44 -2.12
N ILE A 174 -4.68 15.14 -1.90
CA ILE A 174 -3.67 14.09 -2.08
C ILE A 174 -3.06 14.15 -3.48
N ILE A 175 -3.84 13.89 -4.52
CA ILE A 175 -3.32 13.81 -5.89
C ILE A 175 -2.74 15.16 -6.38
N PRO A 176 -3.38 16.32 -6.14
CA PRO A 176 -2.80 17.63 -6.48
C PRO A 176 -1.44 17.89 -5.80
N SER A 177 -1.28 17.55 -4.52
CA SER A 177 0.00 17.74 -3.81
C SER A 177 1.10 16.85 -4.41
N TYR A 178 0.84 15.57 -4.64
CA TYR A 178 1.82 14.71 -5.32
C TYR A 178 2.22 15.23 -6.71
N LYS A 179 1.27 15.77 -7.51
CA LYS A 179 1.59 16.43 -8.78
C LYS A 179 2.52 17.62 -8.59
N LYS A 180 2.19 18.52 -7.67
CA LYS A 180 2.97 19.71 -7.35
C LYS A 180 4.41 19.36 -6.96
N PHE A 181 4.62 18.43 -6.04
CA PHE A 181 5.95 18.02 -5.61
C PHE A 181 6.74 17.28 -6.69
N ARG A 182 6.06 16.51 -7.56
CA ARG A 182 6.68 15.90 -8.74
C ARG A 182 7.10 16.96 -9.77
N GLU A 183 6.28 17.94 -10.05
CA GLU A 183 6.55 19.04 -10.99
C GLU A 183 7.71 19.92 -10.51
N SER A 184 7.87 20.11 -9.20
CA SER A 184 9.04 20.80 -8.62
C SER A 184 10.33 19.98 -8.71
N GLY A 185 10.27 18.68 -9.04
CA GLY A 185 11.41 17.78 -9.07
C GLY A 185 11.83 17.28 -7.68
N GLN A 186 11.07 17.59 -6.63
CA GLN A 186 11.40 17.14 -5.28
C GLN A 186 11.05 15.65 -5.06
N ILE A 187 10.06 15.14 -5.79
CA ILE A 187 9.72 13.72 -5.73
C ILE A 187 9.68 13.06 -7.10
N GLU A 188 10.01 11.78 -7.10
CA GLU A 188 9.68 10.86 -8.18
C GLU A 188 8.49 10.00 -7.76
N ILE A 189 7.53 9.80 -8.66
CA ILE A 189 6.41 8.89 -8.41
C ILE A 189 6.56 7.67 -9.32
N THR A 190 6.58 6.50 -8.72
CA THR A 190 6.57 5.20 -9.39
C THR A 190 5.19 4.56 -9.35
N VAL A 191 5.04 3.48 -10.06
CA VAL A 191 3.81 2.72 -10.18
C VAL A 191 4.04 1.27 -9.81
N SER A 192 3.03 0.58 -9.30
CA SER A 192 2.97 -0.89 -9.24
C SER A 192 2.01 -1.42 -10.32
N PRO A 193 2.00 -2.73 -10.62
CA PRO A 193 0.92 -3.35 -11.39
C PRO A 193 -0.45 -2.97 -10.85
N TYR A 194 -1.47 -2.82 -11.71
CA TYR A 194 -2.69 -2.04 -11.44
C TYR A 194 -3.43 -2.38 -10.14
N TYR A 195 -3.77 -3.66 -9.93
CA TYR A 195 -4.42 -4.16 -8.70
C TYR A 195 -3.43 -4.90 -7.79
N HIS A 196 -2.16 -4.53 -7.87
CA HIS A 196 -1.10 -5.06 -7.01
C HIS A 196 -0.94 -6.59 -7.02
N PRO A 197 -1.04 -7.28 -8.16
CA PRO A 197 -0.85 -8.73 -8.21
C PRO A 197 0.62 -9.13 -8.15
N ILE A 198 0.90 -10.36 -7.71
CA ILE A 198 2.23 -10.98 -7.86
C ILE A 198 2.43 -11.42 -9.31
N LEU A 199 2.96 -10.53 -10.15
CA LEU A 199 3.10 -10.78 -11.61
C LEU A 199 3.73 -12.13 -11.96
N PRO A 200 4.80 -12.61 -11.27
CA PRO A 200 5.35 -13.94 -11.55
C PRO A 200 4.33 -15.07 -11.38
N LEU A 201 3.42 -14.96 -10.39
CA LEU A 201 2.40 -16.00 -10.16
C LEU A 201 1.24 -15.90 -11.14
N LEU A 202 0.89 -14.71 -11.62
CA LEU A 202 -0.07 -14.55 -12.72
C LEU A 202 0.49 -15.13 -14.03
N TYR A 203 1.76 -14.87 -14.30
CA TYR A 203 2.43 -15.44 -15.45
C TYR A 203 2.33 -16.98 -15.43
N ASN A 204 2.73 -17.60 -14.32
CA ASN A 204 2.59 -19.03 -14.09
C ASN A 204 2.89 -19.37 -12.63
N THR A 205 1.94 -19.95 -11.91
CA THR A 205 2.13 -20.34 -10.51
C THR A 205 3.26 -21.36 -10.30
N LYS A 206 3.72 -22.08 -11.35
CA LYS A 206 4.90 -22.95 -11.28
C LYS A 206 6.19 -22.21 -10.98
N ILE A 207 6.28 -20.90 -11.24
CA ILE A 207 7.45 -20.08 -10.92
C ILE A 207 7.73 -20.09 -9.40
N ALA A 208 6.73 -20.34 -8.58
CA ALA A 208 6.94 -20.51 -7.15
C ALA A 208 7.96 -21.61 -6.82
N LYS A 209 8.02 -22.69 -7.60
CA LYS A 209 9.03 -23.74 -7.43
C LYS A 209 10.43 -23.33 -7.92
N GLU A 210 10.53 -22.39 -8.86
CA GLU A 210 11.82 -21.86 -9.25
C GLU A 210 12.45 -21.01 -8.12
N ALA A 211 11.60 -20.30 -7.36
CA ALA A 211 12.03 -19.53 -6.19
C ALA A 211 12.33 -20.43 -4.97
N ASN A 212 11.50 -21.47 -4.77
CA ASN A 212 11.64 -22.41 -3.67
C ASN A 212 11.08 -23.80 -4.07
N LEU A 213 11.96 -24.77 -4.28
CA LEU A 213 11.60 -26.13 -4.74
C LEU A 213 10.59 -26.86 -3.81
N LYS A 214 10.52 -26.44 -2.53
CA LYS A 214 9.62 -27.05 -1.54
C LYS A 214 8.20 -26.50 -1.58
N THR A 215 7.93 -25.44 -2.35
CA THR A 215 6.60 -24.84 -2.43
C THR A 215 5.59 -25.84 -3.02
N ALA A 216 4.52 -26.12 -2.30
CA ALA A 216 3.40 -26.89 -2.82
C ALA A 216 2.62 -26.02 -3.81
N LEU A 217 2.23 -26.61 -4.94
CA LEU A 217 1.42 -25.91 -5.95
C LEU A 217 -0.07 -26.23 -5.80
N PRO A 218 -0.97 -25.33 -6.24
CA PRO A 218 -2.38 -25.65 -6.38
C PRO A 218 -2.58 -26.78 -7.40
N LYS A 219 -3.68 -27.52 -7.29
CA LYS A 219 -4.03 -28.60 -8.25
C LYS A 219 -4.22 -28.06 -9.66
N ALA A 220 -4.93 -26.93 -9.78
CA ALA A 220 -5.08 -26.20 -11.03
C ALA A 220 -4.02 -25.10 -11.11
N ILE A 221 -3.18 -25.16 -12.14
CA ILE A 221 -2.13 -24.16 -12.38
C ILE A 221 -2.75 -22.93 -13.03
N PHE A 222 -2.61 -21.77 -12.38
CA PHE A 222 -2.89 -20.48 -12.99
C PHE A 222 -1.73 -20.10 -13.92
N SER A 223 -2.03 -19.81 -15.18
CA SER A 223 -1.00 -19.41 -16.16
C SER A 223 -1.64 -18.54 -17.23
N TYR A 224 -1.64 -17.22 -16.98
CA TYR A 224 -2.19 -16.20 -17.87
C TYR A 224 -1.20 -15.04 -18.01
N PRO A 225 -0.14 -15.20 -18.83
CA PRO A 225 0.86 -14.14 -19.09
C PRO A 225 0.24 -12.84 -19.60
N GLU A 226 -0.86 -12.93 -20.33
CA GLU A 226 -1.62 -11.79 -20.86
C GLU A 226 -2.21 -10.92 -19.74
N ASP A 227 -2.66 -11.51 -18.62
CA ASP A 227 -3.19 -10.80 -17.48
C ASP A 227 -2.05 -10.05 -16.75
N ALA A 228 -0.91 -10.73 -16.53
CA ALA A 228 0.28 -10.09 -15.97
C ALA A 228 0.75 -8.90 -16.83
N LYS A 229 0.75 -9.05 -18.17
CA LYS A 229 1.06 -7.95 -19.09
C LYS A 229 0.04 -6.83 -19.01
N ALA A 230 -1.25 -7.13 -18.99
CA ALA A 230 -2.32 -6.15 -18.92
C ALA A 230 -2.26 -5.33 -17.63
N GLN A 231 -2.00 -5.96 -16.48
CA GLN A 231 -1.83 -5.29 -15.19
C GLN A 231 -0.66 -4.29 -15.21
N ALA A 232 0.47 -4.63 -15.84
CA ALA A 232 1.62 -3.73 -15.97
C ALA A 232 1.36 -2.57 -16.93
N VAL A 233 0.80 -2.84 -18.12
CA VAL A 233 0.54 -1.83 -19.13
C VAL A 233 -0.53 -0.84 -18.68
N LYS A 234 -1.67 -1.34 -18.17
CA LYS A 234 -2.77 -0.50 -17.66
C LYS A 234 -2.33 0.40 -16.50
N ALA A 235 -1.40 -0.05 -15.68
CA ALA A 235 -0.84 0.75 -14.60
C ALA A 235 -0.11 1.99 -15.15
N VAL A 236 0.72 1.81 -16.17
CA VAL A 236 1.46 2.92 -16.80
C VAL A 236 0.50 3.87 -17.54
N GLU A 237 -0.49 3.33 -18.23
CA GLU A 237 -1.51 4.13 -18.93
C GLU A 237 -2.32 4.99 -17.96
N PHE A 238 -2.81 4.40 -16.87
CA PHE A 238 -3.54 5.10 -15.82
C PHE A 238 -2.67 6.18 -15.15
N PHE A 239 -1.43 5.84 -14.82
CA PHE A 239 -0.49 6.80 -14.26
C PHE A 239 -0.31 8.02 -15.18
N LYS A 240 -0.11 7.78 -16.48
CA LYS A 240 0.01 8.85 -17.48
C LYS A 240 -1.25 9.71 -17.55
N GLN A 241 -2.42 9.09 -17.44
CA GLN A 241 -3.70 9.82 -17.41
C GLN A 241 -3.80 10.73 -16.17
N ILE A 242 -3.41 10.24 -15.00
CA ILE A 242 -3.49 11.01 -13.75
C ILE A 242 -2.39 12.07 -13.67
N PHE A 243 -1.13 11.72 -13.95
CA PHE A 243 0.04 12.58 -13.70
C PHE A 243 0.59 13.28 -14.94
N GLY A 244 0.01 13.09 -16.12
CA GLY A 244 0.36 13.80 -17.37
C GLY A 244 1.60 13.29 -18.08
N ALA A 245 2.40 12.39 -17.47
CA ALA A 245 3.59 11.78 -18.09
C ALA A 245 3.77 10.35 -17.58
N SER A 246 4.48 9.51 -18.35
CA SER A 246 4.75 8.12 -17.96
C SER A 246 5.68 8.05 -16.74
N PRO A 247 5.52 7.05 -15.85
CA PRO A 247 6.45 6.80 -14.77
C PRO A 247 7.78 6.25 -15.32
N SER A 248 8.91 6.60 -14.70
CA SER A 248 10.20 6.02 -15.06
C SER A 248 10.47 4.71 -14.34
N GLY A 249 9.99 4.58 -13.12
CA GLY A 249 10.19 3.43 -12.26
C GLY A 249 8.92 2.64 -11.98
N MET A 250 9.10 1.36 -11.66
CA MET A 250 8.04 0.50 -11.15
C MET A 250 8.51 -0.19 -9.86
N TRP A 251 7.64 -0.18 -8.86
CA TRP A 251 7.72 -1.10 -7.74
C TRP A 251 6.89 -2.35 -8.10
N PRO A 252 7.50 -3.44 -8.57
CA PRO A 252 6.76 -4.69 -8.74
C PRO A 252 6.11 -5.06 -7.41
N SER A 253 4.84 -5.44 -7.43
CA SER A 253 4.09 -5.74 -6.19
C SER A 253 4.90 -6.65 -5.27
N GLU A 254 5.07 -6.24 -4.01
CA GLU A 254 5.87 -6.96 -3.00
C GLU A 254 7.35 -7.18 -3.41
N GLU A 255 7.90 -6.29 -4.24
CA GLU A 255 9.23 -6.45 -4.84
C GLU A 255 9.41 -7.79 -5.59
N SER A 256 8.28 -8.37 -6.06
CA SER A 256 8.25 -9.67 -6.70
C SER A 256 8.78 -9.61 -8.14
N VAL A 257 9.79 -10.40 -8.44
CA VAL A 257 10.45 -10.42 -9.75
C VAL A 257 10.64 -11.84 -10.28
N SER A 258 10.71 -11.96 -11.59
CA SER A 258 11.21 -13.15 -12.31
C SER A 258 11.64 -12.76 -13.72
N GLU A 259 12.47 -13.58 -14.38
CA GLU A 259 12.85 -13.35 -15.78
C GLU A 259 11.63 -13.23 -16.71
N HIS A 260 10.57 -13.96 -16.42
CA HIS A 260 9.40 -14.07 -17.28
C HIS A 260 8.60 -12.78 -17.40
N ILE A 261 8.60 -11.92 -16.37
CA ILE A 261 7.83 -10.66 -16.37
C ILE A 261 8.63 -9.46 -16.88
N LEU A 262 9.96 -9.54 -16.95
CA LEU A 262 10.79 -8.42 -17.40
C LEU A 262 10.40 -7.88 -18.77
N PRO A 263 10.10 -8.72 -19.79
CA PRO A 263 9.64 -8.21 -21.09
C PRO A 263 8.41 -7.31 -20.99
N PHE A 264 7.45 -7.63 -20.14
CA PHE A 264 6.22 -6.85 -19.98
C PHE A 264 6.51 -5.47 -19.35
N ILE A 265 7.39 -5.44 -18.34
CA ILE A 265 7.82 -4.21 -17.68
C ILE A 265 8.59 -3.32 -18.66
N ILE A 266 9.54 -3.88 -19.42
CA ILE A 266 10.29 -3.14 -20.44
C ILE A 266 9.35 -2.58 -21.52
N GLN A 267 8.45 -3.41 -22.05
CA GLN A 267 7.51 -3.02 -23.11
C GLN A 267 6.50 -1.97 -22.63
N SER A 268 6.21 -1.86 -21.33
CA SER A 268 5.37 -0.80 -20.76
C SER A 268 6.11 0.56 -20.67
N GLY A 269 7.41 0.63 -21.00
CA GLY A 269 8.20 1.86 -21.00
C GLY A 269 8.87 2.18 -19.66
N ILE A 270 8.91 1.24 -18.73
CA ILE A 270 9.59 1.38 -17.45
C ILE A 270 11.10 1.25 -17.64
N ASN A 271 11.88 2.15 -17.03
CA ASN A 271 13.32 2.22 -17.14
C ASN A 271 14.06 1.55 -15.96
N TRP A 272 13.41 1.46 -14.80
CA TRP A 272 13.99 0.83 -13.62
C TRP A 272 12.94 0.19 -12.69
N ILE A 273 13.40 -0.81 -11.94
CA ILE A 273 12.62 -1.48 -10.88
C ILE A 273 13.43 -1.57 -9.60
N VAL A 274 12.74 -1.84 -8.50
CA VAL A 274 13.35 -2.18 -7.21
C VAL A 274 12.99 -3.62 -6.82
N THR A 275 13.91 -4.30 -6.12
CA THR A 275 13.65 -5.55 -5.40
C THR A 275 14.58 -5.68 -4.21
N ASP A 276 14.39 -6.70 -3.39
CA ASP A 276 15.12 -6.89 -2.13
C ASP A 276 16.56 -7.41 -2.32
N GLU A 277 17.46 -7.07 -1.39
CA GLU A 277 18.85 -7.54 -1.38
C GLU A 277 18.99 -9.06 -1.40
N VAL A 278 18.01 -9.80 -0.85
CA VAL A 278 18.05 -11.27 -0.87
C VAL A 278 17.97 -11.82 -2.28
N ILE A 279 17.25 -11.16 -3.16
CA ILE A 279 17.17 -11.54 -4.58
C ILE A 279 18.51 -11.29 -5.28
N LEU A 280 19.17 -10.16 -4.97
CA LEU A 280 20.52 -9.89 -5.47
C LEU A 280 21.50 -10.99 -5.03
N PHE A 281 21.53 -11.32 -3.74
CA PHE A 281 22.45 -12.30 -3.21
C PHE A 281 22.20 -13.70 -3.78
N LYS A 282 20.94 -14.12 -3.91
CA LYS A 282 20.60 -15.37 -4.60
C LYS A 282 21.04 -15.35 -6.07
N THR A 283 20.83 -14.25 -6.76
CA THR A 283 21.22 -14.04 -8.17
C THR A 283 22.72 -14.16 -8.37
N LEU A 284 23.51 -13.53 -7.49
CA LEU A 284 24.96 -13.56 -7.50
C LEU A 284 25.55 -14.78 -6.78
N LYS A 285 24.73 -15.71 -6.29
CA LYS A 285 25.12 -16.90 -5.53
C LYS A 285 25.96 -16.58 -4.28
N LYS A 286 25.68 -15.45 -3.62
CA LYS A 286 26.34 -15.07 -2.36
C LYS A 286 25.73 -15.86 -1.20
N LYS A 287 26.56 -16.47 -0.37
CA LYS A 287 26.12 -17.25 0.81
C LYS A 287 25.82 -16.38 2.03
N LYS A 288 26.33 -15.15 2.06
CA LYS A 288 26.15 -14.16 3.14
C LYS A 288 25.87 -12.80 2.54
N ARG A 289 25.30 -11.92 3.35
CA ARG A 289 25.11 -10.51 3.02
C ARG A 289 26.47 -9.90 2.62
N ASP A 290 26.51 -9.23 1.47
CA ASP A 290 27.72 -8.64 0.91
C ASP A 290 27.42 -7.21 0.44
N THR A 291 27.77 -6.25 1.28
CA THR A 291 27.54 -4.82 1.02
C THR A 291 28.34 -4.29 -0.18
N ALA A 292 29.44 -4.94 -0.55
CA ALA A 292 30.25 -4.53 -1.71
C ALA A 292 29.48 -4.66 -3.05
N VAL A 293 28.46 -5.53 -3.10
CA VAL A 293 27.61 -5.69 -4.28
C VAL A 293 26.26 -5.01 -4.12
N LEU A 294 25.85 -4.63 -2.90
CA LEU A 294 24.51 -4.11 -2.62
C LEU A 294 24.33 -2.65 -3.05
N TYR A 295 25.25 -1.78 -2.68
CA TYR A 295 25.08 -0.33 -2.78
C TYR A 295 25.42 0.24 -4.16
N LYS A 296 24.89 -0.39 -5.21
CA LYS A 296 25.03 0.07 -6.60
C LYS A 296 23.88 -0.46 -7.45
N PRO A 297 23.51 0.25 -8.52
CA PRO A 297 22.52 -0.23 -9.47
C PRO A 297 23.14 -1.27 -10.43
N TYR A 298 22.26 -2.07 -11.01
CA TYR A 298 22.61 -3.02 -12.08
C TYR A 298 21.72 -2.81 -13.29
N SER A 299 22.17 -3.29 -14.46
CA SER A 299 21.35 -3.40 -15.66
C SER A 299 20.92 -4.84 -15.92
N LEU A 300 19.74 -4.99 -16.51
CA LEU A 300 19.19 -6.23 -17.03
C LEU A 300 18.99 -6.03 -18.54
N LYS A 301 19.99 -6.40 -19.34
CA LYS A 301 19.93 -6.29 -20.81
C LYS A 301 19.19 -7.50 -21.37
N ARG A 302 18.12 -7.27 -22.09
CA ARG A 302 17.26 -8.28 -22.72
C ARG A 302 17.04 -7.91 -24.19
N LYS A 303 16.51 -8.84 -24.98
CA LYS A 303 16.16 -8.59 -26.39
C LYS A 303 15.16 -7.44 -26.56
N ASP A 304 14.27 -7.27 -25.59
CA ASP A 304 13.21 -6.25 -25.59
C ASP A 304 13.71 -4.88 -25.11
N GLY A 305 14.94 -4.78 -24.59
CA GLY A 305 15.51 -3.53 -24.09
C GLY A 305 16.38 -3.71 -22.85
N THR A 306 16.69 -2.59 -22.21
CA THR A 306 17.47 -2.58 -20.96
C THR A 306 16.60 -2.06 -19.83
N LEU A 307 16.55 -2.78 -18.72
CA LEU A 307 15.91 -2.39 -17.48
C LEU A 307 16.98 -2.21 -16.40
N ASN A 308 16.97 -1.11 -15.69
CA ASN A 308 17.83 -0.93 -14.54
C ASN A 308 17.16 -1.51 -13.29
N ILE A 309 17.98 -1.93 -12.32
CA ILE A 309 17.47 -2.49 -11.07
C ILE A 309 18.28 -1.99 -9.88
N VAL A 310 17.59 -1.59 -8.84
CA VAL A 310 18.15 -1.21 -7.55
C VAL A 310 17.67 -2.17 -6.47
N PHE A 311 18.42 -2.27 -5.37
CA PHE A 311 18.16 -3.27 -4.35
C PHE A 311 17.96 -2.63 -2.98
N ARG A 312 16.84 -2.97 -2.33
CA ARG A 312 16.48 -2.56 -0.99
C ARG A 312 17.52 -3.03 0.02
N ASP A 313 18.01 -2.15 0.87
CA ASP A 313 18.71 -2.54 2.10
C ASP A 313 17.67 -2.96 3.13
N ARG A 314 17.56 -4.26 3.36
CA ARG A 314 16.57 -4.82 4.29
C ARG A 314 16.82 -4.34 5.72
N ASN A 315 18.08 -4.33 6.18
CA ASN A 315 18.37 -3.98 7.56
C ASN A 315 17.96 -2.54 7.88
N LEU A 316 18.34 -1.58 7.04
CA LEU A 316 18.00 -0.17 7.26
C LEU A 316 16.50 0.08 7.12
N SER A 317 15.85 -0.58 6.18
CA SER A 317 14.40 -0.48 6.01
C SER A 317 13.64 -1.07 7.20
N ASP A 318 14.06 -2.25 7.68
CA ASP A 318 13.42 -2.95 8.80
C ASP A 318 13.67 -2.22 10.14
N LEU A 319 14.78 -1.48 10.30
CA LEU A 319 14.99 -0.59 11.44
C LEU A 319 13.89 0.46 11.53
N ILE A 320 13.58 1.13 10.41
CA ILE A 320 12.49 2.13 10.37
C ILE A 320 11.14 1.43 10.55
N GLY A 321 10.86 0.36 9.81
CA GLY A 321 9.55 -0.29 9.80
C GLY A 321 9.17 -0.97 11.12
N PHE A 322 10.15 -1.52 11.88
CA PHE A 322 9.84 -2.45 12.98
C PHE A 322 10.61 -2.20 14.28
N VAL A 323 11.60 -1.31 14.31
CA VAL A 323 12.47 -1.11 15.49
C VAL A 323 12.35 0.28 16.05
N TYR A 324 12.55 1.31 15.24
CA TYR A 324 12.68 2.70 15.69
C TYR A 324 11.39 3.29 16.28
N HIS A 325 10.23 2.75 15.96
CA HIS A 325 8.97 3.15 16.58
C HIS A 325 8.94 2.98 18.12
N LYS A 326 9.88 2.18 18.67
CA LYS A 326 10.04 1.94 20.12
C LYS A 326 11.03 2.90 20.77
N TRP A 327 11.75 3.70 19.97
CA TRP A 327 12.83 4.57 20.45
C TRP A 327 12.38 6.02 20.46
N PRO A 328 13.05 6.89 21.28
CA PRO A 328 12.98 8.34 21.08
C PRO A 328 13.45 8.70 19.67
N ALA A 329 12.79 9.67 19.03
CA ALA A 329 13.05 10.02 17.63
C ALA A 329 14.51 10.47 17.39
N ASP A 330 15.09 11.20 18.32
CA ASP A 330 16.48 11.66 18.26
C ASP A 330 17.50 10.51 18.31
N HIS A 331 17.26 9.51 19.15
CA HIS A 331 18.10 8.31 19.22
C HIS A 331 17.97 7.47 17.93
N ALA A 332 16.75 7.30 17.42
CA ALA A 332 16.49 6.55 16.18
C ALA A 332 17.17 7.22 14.98
N VAL A 333 17.04 8.53 14.84
CA VAL A 333 17.69 9.29 13.76
C VAL A 333 19.21 9.26 13.88
N ALA A 334 19.75 9.41 15.08
CA ALA A 334 21.20 9.35 15.29
C ALA A 334 21.79 7.98 14.93
N ASP A 335 21.13 6.90 15.30
CA ASP A 335 21.53 5.54 14.93
C ASP A 335 21.46 5.30 13.41
N PHE A 336 20.35 5.70 12.78
CA PHE A 336 20.18 5.59 11.34
C PHE A 336 21.28 6.35 10.57
N LEU A 337 21.56 7.60 10.94
CA LEU A 337 22.61 8.40 10.31
C LEU A 337 23.99 7.78 10.51
N LYS A 338 24.29 7.24 11.67
CA LYS A 338 25.54 6.52 11.93
C LYS A 338 25.73 5.33 11.01
N HIS A 339 24.67 4.59 10.69
CA HIS A 339 24.73 3.53 9.67
C HIS A 339 25.08 4.08 8.29
N LEU A 340 24.47 5.18 7.86
CA LEU A 340 24.77 5.82 6.58
C LEU A 340 26.21 6.37 6.53
N GLU A 341 26.70 7.00 7.60
CA GLU A 341 28.09 7.49 7.71
C GLU A 341 29.11 6.33 7.60
N ASN A 342 28.84 5.19 8.23
CA ASN A 342 29.68 4.00 8.14
C ASN A 342 29.74 3.47 6.67
N ILE A 343 28.61 3.49 5.97
CA ILE A 343 28.54 3.12 4.55
C ILE A 343 29.34 4.13 3.72
N ALA A 344 29.12 5.43 3.92
CA ALA A 344 29.85 6.49 3.21
C ALA A 344 31.36 6.38 3.42
N THR A 345 31.80 6.09 4.64
CA THR A 345 33.23 5.88 4.97
C THR A 345 33.79 4.64 4.26
N THR A 346 33.06 3.51 4.30
CA THR A 346 33.47 2.24 3.69
C THR A 346 33.57 2.34 2.16
N PHE A 347 32.71 3.12 1.55
CA PHE A 347 32.63 3.29 0.10
C PHE A 347 33.11 4.66 -0.38
N LYS A 348 34.00 5.30 0.36
CA LYS A 348 34.56 6.62 0.02
C LYS A 348 35.01 6.70 -1.44
N GLY A 349 34.51 7.71 -2.16
CA GLY A 349 34.84 7.96 -3.58
C GLY A 349 34.08 7.04 -4.57
N LYS A 350 33.13 6.19 -4.12
CA LYS A 350 32.35 5.28 -4.99
C LYS A 350 30.89 5.69 -5.18
N ASN A 351 30.42 6.74 -4.51
CA ASN A 351 29.04 7.21 -4.53
C ASN A 351 28.04 6.06 -4.32
N PRO A 352 28.02 5.39 -3.16
CA PRO A 352 27.14 4.26 -2.91
C PRO A 352 25.67 4.70 -2.95
N LEU A 353 24.80 3.89 -3.55
CA LEU A 353 23.35 4.05 -3.48
C LEU A 353 22.79 3.17 -2.37
N VAL A 354 22.26 3.78 -1.33
CA VAL A 354 21.53 3.08 -0.27
C VAL A 354 20.04 3.22 -0.53
N VAL A 355 19.35 2.10 -0.77
CA VAL A 355 17.91 2.09 -1.02
C VAL A 355 17.19 1.66 0.23
N VAL A 356 16.51 2.60 0.88
CA VAL A 356 15.59 2.35 1.99
C VAL A 356 14.19 2.36 1.43
N ALA A 357 13.50 1.24 1.54
CA ALA A 357 12.19 1.07 0.96
C ALA A 357 11.26 0.32 1.92
N LEU A 358 10.06 0.85 2.15
CA LEU A 358 9.06 0.33 3.06
C LEU A 358 7.64 0.73 2.60
N ASP A 359 6.64 0.08 3.17
CA ASP A 359 5.25 0.50 2.98
C ASP A 359 5.06 1.91 3.53
N GLY A 360 4.36 2.74 2.77
CA GLY A 360 4.24 4.16 3.07
C GLY A 360 3.24 4.49 4.17
N GLU A 361 2.32 3.57 4.47
CA GLU A 361 1.26 3.73 5.47
C GLU A 361 1.50 2.92 6.76
N ASN A 362 1.98 1.69 6.65
CA ASN A 362 1.94 0.74 7.78
C ASN A 362 2.94 1.05 8.91
N ALA A 363 4.08 1.65 8.62
CA ALA A 363 5.11 1.90 9.61
C ALA A 363 4.68 2.95 10.65
N TRP A 364 3.99 3.99 10.22
CA TRP A 364 3.75 5.20 11.00
C TRP A 364 2.72 5.04 12.10
N GLU A 365 1.75 4.13 11.94
CA GLU A 365 0.79 3.77 12.99
C GLU A 365 1.44 3.37 14.31
N TYR A 366 2.64 2.81 14.24
CA TYR A 366 3.38 2.36 15.41
C TYR A 366 4.28 3.44 16.03
N TYR A 367 4.42 4.61 15.39
CA TYR A 367 5.19 5.73 15.90
C TYR A 367 4.31 6.68 16.73
N ARG A 368 4.92 7.41 17.67
CA ARG A 368 4.24 8.56 18.28
C ARG A 368 4.08 9.67 17.25
N ASN A 369 2.97 10.41 17.31
CA ASN A 369 2.65 11.47 16.37
C ASN A 369 2.77 11.04 14.90
N ASP A 370 2.38 9.78 14.60
CA ASP A 370 2.41 9.19 13.26
C ASP A 370 3.79 9.32 12.56
N GLY A 371 4.87 9.20 13.34
CA GLY A 371 6.24 9.27 12.82
C GLY A 371 6.73 10.67 12.45
N ARG A 372 5.91 11.70 12.61
CA ARG A 372 6.24 13.09 12.23
C ARG A 372 7.54 13.61 12.87
N ASP A 373 7.74 13.33 14.17
CA ASP A 373 8.95 13.78 14.88
C ASP A 373 10.21 13.12 14.33
N PHE A 374 10.13 11.82 14.00
CA PHE A 374 11.20 11.06 13.38
C PHE A 374 11.50 11.59 11.95
N LEU A 375 10.48 11.75 11.12
CA LEU A 375 10.63 12.20 9.73
C LEU A 375 11.20 13.63 9.65
N LYS A 376 10.65 14.58 10.43
CA LYS A 376 11.16 15.96 10.45
C LYS A 376 12.61 16.03 10.89
N LEU A 377 12.97 15.33 11.95
CA LEU A 377 14.35 15.32 12.44
C LEU A 377 15.29 14.65 11.43
N LEU A 378 14.89 13.55 10.82
CA LEU A 378 15.67 12.85 9.80
C LEU A 378 15.91 13.77 8.59
N TYR A 379 14.86 14.40 8.05
CA TYR A 379 14.97 15.28 6.88
C TYR A 379 15.80 16.53 7.21
N GLN A 380 15.63 17.12 8.39
CA GLN A 380 16.47 18.23 8.86
C GLN A 380 17.95 17.83 8.89
N LYS A 381 18.27 16.67 9.43
CA LYS A 381 19.66 16.21 9.52
C LYS A 381 20.25 15.91 8.15
N ILE A 382 19.53 15.21 7.28
CA ILE A 382 19.98 14.89 5.92
C ILE A 382 20.17 16.19 5.11
N SER A 383 19.23 17.14 5.20
CA SER A 383 19.34 18.41 4.45
C SER A 383 20.57 19.26 4.83
N GLN A 384 21.13 19.04 6.02
CA GLN A 384 22.30 19.74 6.53
C GLN A 384 23.60 18.94 6.37
N ASP A 385 23.51 17.65 6.02
CA ASP A 385 24.68 16.78 5.88
C ASP A 385 25.42 17.05 4.55
N LYS A 386 26.75 17.06 4.60
CA LYS A 386 27.61 17.28 3.42
C LYS A 386 28.00 16.00 2.68
N ASN A 387 27.82 14.84 3.31
CA ASN A 387 28.26 13.56 2.81
C ASN A 387 27.08 12.66 2.42
N ILE A 388 25.85 12.98 2.84
CA ILE A 388 24.63 12.22 2.58
C ILE A 388 23.67 13.09 1.77
N THR A 389 23.18 12.59 0.67
CA THR A 389 22.20 13.28 -0.19
C THR A 389 21.03 12.36 -0.45
N ALA A 390 19.83 12.80 -0.11
CA ALA A 390 18.60 12.11 -0.50
C ALA A 390 18.27 12.47 -1.95
N VAL A 391 18.11 11.47 -2.81
CA VAL A 391 17.90 11.62 -4.25
C VAL A 391 16.78 10.71 -4.74
N THR A 392 16.16 11.08 -5.86
CA THR A 392 15.28 10.14 -6.56
C THR A 392 16.11 9.05 -7.25
N VAL A 393 15.50 7.88 -7.46
CA VAL A 393 16.20 6.78 -8.14
C VAL A 393 16.56 7.17 -9.57
N SER A 394 15.67 7.85 -10.29
CA SER A 394 15.95 8.30 -11.66
C SER A 394 17.11 9.30 -11.73
N ASP A 395 17.20 10.26 -10.83
CA ASP A 395 18.30 11.22 -10.81
C ASP A 395 19.64 10.55 -10.46
N TYR A 396 19.62 9.60 -9.52
CA TYR A 396 20.81 8.82 -9.22
C TYR A 396 21.27 8.02 -10.45
N LEU A 397 20.35 7.30 -11.12
CA LEU A 397 20.69 6.49 -12.31
C LEU A 397 21.20 7.32 -13.48
N LYS A 398 20.71 8.56 -13.62
CA LYS A 398 21.20 9.53 -14.61
C LYS A 398 22.62 9.98 -14.31
N ALA A 399 22.91 10.27 -13.06
CA ALA A 399 24.26 10.71 -12.63
C ALA A 399 25.26 9.55 -12.58
N PHE A 400 24.83 8.38 -12.18
CA PHE A 400 25.65 7.18 -11.96
C PHE A 400 25.01 5.95 -12.62
N PRO A 401 25.04 5.85 -13.96
CA PRO A 401 24.41 4.73 -14.67
C PRO A 401 25.07 3.39 -14.30
N PRO A 402 24.30 2.28 -14.33
CA PRO A 402 24.79 0.96 -13.99
C PRO A 402 26.00 0.54 -14.86
N LYS A 403 27.07 0.10 -14.22
CA LYS A 403 28.28 -0.43 -14.89
C LYS A 403 28.25 -1.96 -15.02
N GLU A 404 27.44 -2.62 -14.22
CA GLU A 404 27.35 -4.08 -14.17
C GLU A 404 26.01 -4.57 -14.72
N ASN A 405 26.05 -5.67 -15.48
CA ASN A 405 24.86 -6.31 -16.04
C ASN A 405 24.63 -7.65 -15.34
N LEU A 406 23.42 -7.85 -14.84
CA LEU A 406 22.95 -9.15 -14.37
C LEU A 406 22.49 -9.99 -15.56
N ARG A 407 23.12 -11.13 -15.76
CA ARG A 407 22.75 -12.05 -16.85
C ARG A 407 21.38 -12.66 -16.67
N ARG A 408 20.92 -12.78 -15.42
CA ARG A 408 19.60 -13.28 -15.03
C ARG A 408 19.20 -12.66 -13.70
N ILE A 409 17.93 -12.77 -13.33
CA ILE A 409 17.43 -12.53 -11.99
C ILE A 409 16.74 -13.78 -11.46
N VAL A 410 17.01 -14.16 -10.20
CA VAL A 410 16.33 -15.27 -9.56
C VAL A 410 14.92 -14.83 -9.16
N PRO A 411 13.88 -15.65 -9.39
CA PRO A 411 12.53 -15.29 -8.97
C PRO A 411 12.39 -15.24 -7.45
N GLY A 412 11.54 -14.33 -6.97
CA GLY A 412 11.24 -14.16 -5.56
C GLY A 412 10.72 -12.77 -5.26
N SER A 413 10.54 -12.46 -3.98
CA SER A 413 10.01 -11.22 -3.42
C SER A 413 10.83 -10.76 -2.22
N TRP A 414 10.49 -9.61 -1.62
CA TRP A 414 11.10 -9.14 -0.37
C TRP A 414 10.74 -10.02 0.85
N ILE A 415 9.64 -10.77 0.77
CA ILE A 415 9.23 -11.70 1.83
C ILE A 415 9.92 -13.04 1.63
N TYR A 416 10.82 -13.37 2.53
CA TYR A 416 11.61 -14.62 2.55
C TYR A 416 12.42 -14.91 1.27
N GLY A 417 12.39 -14.01 0.27
CA GLY A 417 13.04 -14.19 -1.02
C GLY A 417 12.39 -15.30 -1.88
N ASP A 418 11.13 -15.62 -1.63
CA ASP A 418 10.30 -16.54 -2.43
C ASP A 418 8.86 -16.03 -2.54
N PHE A 419 7.89 -16.88 -2.85
CA PHE A 419 6.47 -16.52 -2.99
C PHE A 419 5.55 -17.20 -1.98
N ASN A 420 6.09 -17.83 -0.94
CA ASN A 420 5.31 -18.65 0.00
C ASN A 420 4.30 -17.84 0.82
N LYS A 421 4.43 -16.51 0.85
CA LYS A 421 3.42 -15.63 1.47
C LYS A 421 2.10 -15.62 0.68
N TRP A 422 2.13 -15.92 -0.63
CA TRP A 422 0.95 -15.87 -1.51
C TRP A 422 0.52 -17.22 -2.08
N ILE A 423 1.35 -18.27 -1.96
CA ILE A 423 1.10 -19.61 -2.50
C ILE A 423 1.78 -20.66 -1.63
N GLY A 424 1.32 -21.90 -1.69
CA GLY A 424 2.01 -23.03 -1.03
C GLY A 424 1.31 -23.58 0.19
N SER A 425 0.54 -22.80 0.94
CA SER A 425 -0.33 -23.34 1.99
C SER A 425 -1.63 -23.88 1.39
N PRO A 426 -2.30 -24.83 2.06
CA PRO A 426 -3.59 -25.36 1.56
C PRO A 426 -4.63 -24.28 1.28
N TYR A 427 -4.76 -23.29 2.17
CA TYR A 427 -5.68 -22.16 2.02
C TYR A 427 -5.35 -21.32 0.78
N LYS A 428 -4.11 -20.92 0.62
CA LYS A 428 -3.64 -20.10 -0.51
C LYS A 428 -3.80 -20.86 -1.83
N ASN A 429 -3.45 -22.13 -1.85
CA ASN A 429 -3.61 -22.97 -3.04
C ASN A 429 -5.07 -23.12 -3.44
N LEU A 430 -5.98 -23.27 -2.47
CA LEU A 430 -7.42 -23.32 -2.75
C LEU A 430 -7.95 -21.99 -3.31
N ALA A 431 -7.46 -20.86 -2.79
CA ALA A 431 -7.80 -19.54 -3.36
C ALA A 431 -7.33 -19.41 -4.82
N TRP A 432 -6.13 -19.88 -5.14
CA TRP A 432 -5.65 -19.96 -6.54
C TRP A 432 -6.51 -20.88 -7.41
N GLU A 433 -7.01 -21.98 -6.88
CA GLU A 433 -7.93 -22.87 -7.59
C GLU A 433 -9.26 -22.16 -7.90
N TYR A 434 -9.82 -21.40 -6.95
CA TYR A 434 -11.02 -20.60 -7.17
C TYR A 434 -10.82 -19.51 -8.22
N LEU A 435 -9.70 -18.80 -8.17
CA LEU A 435 -9.34 -17.81 -9.18
C LEU A 435 -9.15 -18.47 -10.57
N THR A 436 -8.49 -19.63 -10.62
CA THR A 436 -8.28 -20.39 -11.85
C THR A 436 -9.61 -20.81 -12.48
N ASN A 437 -10.55 -21.31 -11.68
CA ASN A 437 -11.87 -21.68 -12.15
C ASN A 437 -12.62 -20.48 -12.75
N ALA A 438 -12.63 -19.35 -12.06
CA ALA A 438 -13.25 -18.12 -12.55
C ALA A 438 -12.60 -17.66 -13.87
N ARG A 439 -11.28 -17.73 -13.97
CA ARG A 439 -10.56 -17.32 -15.18
C ARG A 439 -10.80 -18.26 -16.36
N GLN A 440 -10.98 -19.57 -16.12
CA GLN A 440 -11.36 -20.55 -17.13
C GLN A 440 -12.79 -20.33 -17.63
N GLU A 441 -13.74 -20.04 -16.74
CA GLU A 441 -15.10 -19.66 -17.12
C GLU A 441 -15.10 -18.42 -18.02
N TRP A 442 -14.21 -17.45 -17.75
CA TRP A 442 -14.04 -16.29 -18.59
C TRP A 442 -13.57 -16.62 -20.00
N GLU A 443 -12.59 -17.53 -20.15
CA GLU A 443 -12.13 -17.95 -21.48
C GLU A 443 -13.27 -18.52 -22.36
N GLY A 444 -14.16 -19.29 -21.76
CA GLY A 444 -15.34 -19.83 -22.45
C GLY A 444 -16.43 -18.81 -22.77
N ARG A 445 -16.40 -17.63 -22.12
CA ARG A 445 -17.52 -16.68 -22.20
C ARG A 445 -17.16 -15.33 -22.81
N LYS A 446 -15.90 -14.92 -22.82
CA LYS A 446 -15.45 -13.57 -23.21
C LYS A 446 -15.90 -13.13 -24.60
N SER A 447 -16.09 -14.07 -25.54
CA SER A 447 -16.60 -13.78 -26.88
C SER A 447 -18.11 -13.47 -26.94
N GLN A 448 -18.85 -13.79 -25.87
CA GLN A 448 -20.30 -13.58 -25.77
C GLN A 448 -20.63 -12.30 -25.00
N VAL A 449 -19.63 -11.64 -24.41
CA VAL A 449 -19.77 -10.41 -23.62
C VAL A 449 -19.18 -9.24 -24.40
N SER A 450 -19.84 -8.11 -24.41
CA SER A 450 -19.41 -6.93 -25.20
C SER A 450 -19.63 -5.62 -24.45
N GLY A 451 -19.08 -4.54 -25.00
CA GLY A 451 -19.31 -3.18 -24.49
C GLY A 451 -18.84 -2.97 -23.05
N SER A 452 -19.65 -2.25 -22.27
CA SER A 452 -19.34 -1.93 -20.86
C SER A 452 -19.24 -3.15 -19.95
N GLN A 453 -20.03 -4.19 -20.24
CA GLN A 453 -20.00 -5.46 -19.47
C GLN A 453 -18.65 -6.17 -19.66
N LEU A 454 -18.08 -6.17 -20.86
CA LEU A 454 -16.74 -6.73 -21.12
C LEU A 454 -15.67 -6.00 -20.30
N SER A 455 -15.72 -4.67 -20.29
CA SER A 455 -14.78 -3.86 -19.52
C SER A 455 -14.91 -4.09 -18.01
N LEU A 456 -16.15 -4.21 -17.51
CA LEU A 456 -16.44 -4.46 -16.10
C LEU A 456 -15.99 -5.88 -15.68
N ALA A 457 -16.19 -6.89 -16.54
CA ALA A 457 -15.73 -8.26 -16.29
C ALA A 457 -14.21 -8.33 -16.16
N TRP A 458 -13.48 -7.68 -17.08
CA TRP A 458 -12.02 -7.61 -16.97
C TRP A 458 -11.56 -6.87 -15.74
N LYS A 459 -12.18 -5.71 -15.41
CA LYS A 459 -11.87 -4.98 -14.18
C LYS A 459 -12.05 -5.88 -12.95
N GLN A 460 -13.18 -6.59 -12.87
CA GLN A 460 -13.48 -7.48 -11.75
C GLN A 460 -12.50 -8.66 -11.66
N MET A 461 -12.10 -9.25 -12.80
CA MET A 461 -11.09 -10.31 -12.85
C MET A 461 -9.74 -9.80 -12.31
N TYR A 462 -9.27 -8.65 -12.80
CA TYR A 462 -8.00 -8.07 -12.35
C TYR A 462 -8.00 -7.71 -10.86
N ILE A 463 -9.14 -7.28 -10.30
CA ILE A 463 -9.29 -7.10 -8.85
C ILE A 463 -9.10 -8.43 -8.11
N CYS A 464 -9.68 -9.53 -8.61
CA CYS A 464 -9.54 -10.85 -7.99
C CYS A 464 -8.09 -11.38 -8.02
N GLU A 465 -7.25 -10.88 -8.93
CA GLU A 465 -5.84 -11.24 -9.06
C GLU A 465 -4.92 -10.53 -8.06
N GLY A 466 -5.43 -9.55 -7.30
CA GLY A 466 -4.67 -8.78 -6.31
C GLY A 466 -3.98 -9.68 -5.28
N SER A 467 -2.78 -9.27 -4.85
CA SER A 467 -1.96 -10.06 -3.92
C SER A 467 -2.52 -10.11 -2.50
N ASP A 468 -3.28 -9.09 -2.11
CA ASP A 468 -3.78 -8.91 -0.74
C ASP A 468 -4.62 -10.08 -0.25
N TRP A 469 -5.46 -10.64 -1.13
CA TRP A 469 -6.28 -11.79 -0.81
C TRP A 469 -5.45 -12.99 -0.36
N PHE A 470 -4.41 -13.33 -1.11
CA PHE A 470 -3.53 -14.46 -0.86
C PHE A 470 -2.61 -14.23 0.35
N TRP A 471 -2.28 -12.97 0.68
CA TRP A 471 -1.47 -12.64 1.84
C TRP A 471 -2.11 -13.13 3.13
N TRP A 472 -3.39 -12.88 3.32
CA TRP A 472 -4.10 -13.10 4.59
C TRP A 472 -4.66 -14.51 4.77
N TYR A 473 -4.75 -15.33 3.72
CA TYR A 473 -5.27 -16.68 3.84
C TYR A 473 -4.42 -17.56 4.76
N GLY A 474 -5.11 -18.15 5.78
CA GLY A 474 -4.49 -18.96 6.81
C GLY A 474 -3.91 -18.18 8.00
N GLU A 475 -4.18 -16.87 8.09
CA GLU A 475 -3.67 -15.97 9.15
C GLU A 475 -4.78 -15.36 10.03
N ASN A 476 -5.94 -16.01 10.15
CA ASN A 476 -7.10 -15.60 10.99
C ASN A 476 -7.71 -14.22 10.63
N HIS A 477 -7.65 -13.80 9.39
CA HIS A 477 -8.26 -12.56 8.89
C HIS A 477 -9.47 -12.87 8.01
N GLU A 478 -10.61 -13.22 8.61
CA GLU A 478 -11.85 -13.63 7.91
C GLU A 478 -12.38 -12.56 6.94
N HIS A 479 -12.13 -11.29 7.22
CA HIS A 479 -12.60 -10.17 6.39
C HIS A 479 -12.01 -10.19 4.95
N PHE A 480 -10.77 -10.61 4.78
CA PHE A 480 -10.15 -10.72 3.46
C PHE A 480 -10.71 -11.91 2.66
N ASP A 481 -11.08 -13.00 3.34
CA ASP A 481 -11.81 -14.11 2.72
C ASP A 481 -13.18 -13.65 2.20
N GLU A 482 -13.92 -12.89 3.00
CA GLU A 482 -15.22 -12.35 2.58
C GLU A 482 -15.10 -11.42 1.37
N LEU A 483 -14.11 -10.53 1.35
CA LEU A 483 -13.85 -9.63 0.22
C LEU A 483 -13.49 -10.38 -1.05
N PHE A 484 -12.58 -11.35 -0.96
CA PHE A 484 -12.18 -12.16 -2.11
C PHE A 484 -13.37 -12.94 -2.69
N ARG A 485 -14.16 -13.60 -1.84
CA ARG A 485 -15.38 -14.31 -2.27
C ARG A 485 -16.43 -13.36 -2.85
N MET A 486 -16.59 -12.17 -2.29
CA MET A 486 -17.45 -11.12 -2.85
C MET A 486 -17.00 -10.74 -4.27
N HIS A 487 -15.72 -10.47 -4.46
CA HIS A 487 -15.18 -10.11 -5.77
C HIS A 487 -15.32 -11.23 -6.81
N LEU A 488 -15.08 -12.48 -6.42
CA LEU A 488 -15.33 -13.63 -7.28
C LEU A 488 -16.82 -13.79 -7.59
N SER A 489 -17.70 -13.65 -6.60
CA SER A 489 -19.15 -13.73 -6.81
C SER A 489 -19.66 -12.63 -7.75
N ASN A 490 -19.16 -11.40 -7.57
CA ASN A 490 -19.44 -10.30 -8.49
C ASN A 490 -18.98 -10.63 -9.92
N PHE A 491 -17.81 -11.24 -10.06
CA PHE A 491 -17.33 -11.66 -11.37
C PHE A 491 -18.29 -12.63 -12.06
N TYR A 492 -18.74 -13.69 -11.36
CA TYR A 492 -19.72 -14.63 -11.91
C TYR A 492 -21.04 -13.93 -12.28
N THR A 493 -21.53 -13.04 -11.44
CA THR A 493 -22.74 -12.24 -11.71
C THR A 493 -22.55 -11.37 -12.97
N ILE A 494 -21.43 -10.66 -13.09
CA ILE A 494 -21.14 -9.80 -14.24
C ILE A 494 -21.11 -10.59 -15.56
N ILE A 495 -20.55 -11.79 -15.56
CA ILE A 495 -20.50 -12.63 -16.77
C ILE A 495 -21.79 -13.44 -17.01
N GLY A 496 -22.84 -13.25 -16.21
CA GLY A 496 -24.13 -13.92 -16.34
C GLY A 496 -24.08 -15.43 -16.05
N LYS A 497 -23.30 -15.80 -15.03
CA LYS A 497 -23.19 -17.18 -14.53
C LYS A 497 -23.72 -17.28 -13.11
N GLU A 498 -24.20 -18.45 -12.73
CA GLU A 498 -24.54 -18.76 -11.34
C GLU A 498 -23.27 -18.71 -10.48
N ILE A 499 -23.42 -18.14 -9.28
CA ILE A 499 -22.35 -18.09 -8.30
C ILE A 499 -22.09 -19.50 -7.78
N PRO A 500 -20.88 -20.05 -7.91
CA PRO A 500 -20.56 -21.38 -7.41
C PRO A 500 -20.83 -21.50 -5.90
N GLU A 501 -21.44 -22.60 -5.48
CA GLU A 501 -21.87 -22.83 -4.09
C GLU A 501 -20.70 -22.69 -3.09
N TYR A 502 -19.48 -23.05 -3.49
CA TYR A 502 -18.30 -22.93 -2.64
C TYR A 502 -17.94 -21.47 -2.25
N LEU A 503 -18.41 -20.48 -3.00
CA LEU A 503 -18.21 -19.05 -2.66
C LEU A 503 -19.16 -18.56 -1.56
N ASN A 504 -20.20 -19.33 -1.22
CA ASN A 504 -21.15 -18.99 -0.14
C ASN A 504 -20.60 -19.36 1.26
N ARG A 505 -19.46 -20.00 1.35
CA ARG A 505 -18.85 -20.46 2.60
C ARG A 505 -17.42 -19.91 2.74
N PRO A 506 -16.94 -19.67 3.97
CA PRO A 506 -15.54 -19.35 4.20
C PRO A 506 -14.63 -20.40 3.56
N LEU A 507 -13.51 -19.94 2.98
CA LEU A 507 -12.56 -20.79 2.31
C LEU A 507 -11.88 -21.71 3.32
N ARG A 508 -12.15 -23.01 3.20
CA ARG A 508 -11.55 -24.06 4.06
C ARG A 508 -11.04 -25.18 3.18
N PRO A 509 -9.72 -25.53 3.30
CA PRO A 509 -9.12 -26.64 2.52
C PRO A 509 -9.59 -28.00 3.01
#